data_52082e3e86dbf0df36ed8d15a19d2c8d
#
_entry.id   52082e3e86dbf0df36ed8d15a19d2c8d
#
_cell.length_a   1.000
_cell.length_b   1.000
_cell.length_c   1.000
_cell.angle_alpha   90.00
_cell.angle_beta   90.00
_cell.angle_gamma   90.00
#
_symmetry.space_group_name_H-M   'P 1'
#
loop_
_entity.id
_entity.type
_entity.pdbx_description
1 polymer ?
#
loop_
_entity_poly.entity_id
_entity_poly.type
_entity_poly.pdbx_seq_one_letter_code
_entity_poly.pdbx_strand_id
1 'polypeptide(L)'
;MRALTLLTALLAPGAALACTCMWVGPFTKVALGTDLVVLAEVRSHDRQRMQVTVLEVLRGVERRRVVTVLGGDDGNCRPPVAGFPPGTRWVLALQRRDARVYGLSVCGEFWLEVRGDRAVGRITTPTYGQTLESAPLADVLGWVRSGGVTRLAPRAVTSAGP
;
A
#
# COMPACT_ATOMS: atom_id res chain seq x y z
N MET A 1 6.63 -7.24 66.20
CA MET A 1 6.31 -8.06 65.02
C MET A 1 5.80 -7.11 63.94
N ARG A 2 6.60 -6.82 62.90
CA ARG A 2 6.22 -5.91 61.80
C ARG A 2 5.90 -6.77 60.58
N ALA A 3 4.63 -6.73 60.15
CA ALA A 3 4.14 -7.40 58.95
C ALA A 3 4.61 -6.61 57.70
N LEU A 4 5.45 -7.27 56.89
CA LEU A 4 5.93 -6.74 55.63
C LEU A 4 4.95 -7.15 54.54
N THR A 5 4.09 -6.20 54.09
CA THR A 5 3.14 -6.44 53.00
C THR A 5 3.86 -6.30 51.69
N LEU A 6 4.15 -7.41 51.01
CA LEU A 6 4.67 -7.45 49.64
C LEU A 6 3.55 -7.02 48.66
N LEU A 7 3.70 -5.85 48.07
CA LEU A 7 2.87 -5.35 47.00
C LEU A 7 3.40 -5.93 45.66
N THR A 8 2.86 -7.05 45.21
CA THR A 8 3.14 -7.63 43.90
C THR A 8 2.41 -6.81 42.85
N ALA A 9 3.13 -5.88 42.21
CA ALA A 9 2.62 -5.19 41.02
C ALA A 9 2.52 -6.21 39.89
N LEU A 10 1.29 -6.61 39.50
CA LEU A 10 1.01 -7.34 38.27
C LEU A 10 1.37 -6.43 37.08
N LEU A 11 2.52 -6.64 36.47
CA LEU A 11 2.81 -6.17 35.13
C LEU A 11 1.94 -7.01 34.18
N ALA A 12 0.77 -6.52 33.84
CA ALA A 12 0.01 -7.07 32.72
C ALA A 12 0.78 -6.72 31.44
N PRO A 13 1.25 -7.71 30.65
CA PRO A 13 1.81 -7.44 29.33
C PRO A 13 0.69 -6.80 28.50
N GLY A 14 0.85 -5.53 28.13
CA GLY A 14 -0.02 -4.89 27.15
C GLY A 14 0.00 -5.73 25.90
N ALA A 15 -1.13 -6.34 25.56
CA ALA A 15 -1.29 -7.02 24.28
C ALA A 15 -1.05 -5.99 23.18
N ALA A 16 0.15 -6.01 22.58
CA ALA A 16 0.38 -5.29 21.35
C ALA A 16 -0.59 -5.88 20.32
N LEU A 17 -1.57 -5.11 19.93
CA LEU A 17 -2.48 -5.46 18.83
C LEU A 17 -1.67 -5.41 17.54
N ALA A 18 -0.85 -6.45 17.32
CA ALA A 18 -0.14 -6.63 16.08
C ALA A 18 -1.18 -6.87 14.98
N CYS A 19 -1.05 -6.15 13.89
CA CYS A 19 -1.86 -6.37 12.72
C CYS A 19 -1.63 -7.81 12.21
N THR A 20 -2.62 -8.67 12.37
CA THR A 20 -2.61 -10.04 11.84
C THR A 20 -3.54 -10.11 10.64
N CYS A 21 -2.97 -10.19 9.46
CA CYS A 21 -3.76 -10.39 8.25
C CYS A 21 -3.13 -11.43 7.33
N MET A 22 -3.97 -12.15 6.61
CA MET A 22 -3.52 -13.03 5.55
C MET A 22 -3.07 -12.21 4.33
N TRP A 23 -1.93 -12.55 3.77
CA TRP A 23 -1.46 -11.95 2.54
C TRP A 23 -2.42 -12.25 1.39
N VAL A 24 -3.06 -11.21 0.87
CA VAL A 24 -4.03 -11.31 -0.23
C VAL A 24 -3.35 -11.67 -1.55
N GLY A 25 -2.16 -11.12 -1.78
CA GLY A 25 -1.37 -11.43 -2.96
C GLY A 25 -0.65 -10.23 -3.58
N PRO A 26 -0.04 -10.46 -4.76
CA PRO A 26 0.66 -9.44 -5.52
C PRO A 26 -0.30 -8.37 -6.07
N PHE A 27 0.26 -7.31 -6.61
CA PHE A 27 -0.51 -6.18 -7.16
C PHE A 27 -1.54 -6.62 -8.21
N THR A 28 -1.18 -7.55 -9.08
CA THR A 28 -2.10 -8.09 -10.09
C THR A 28 -3.34 -8.74 -9.52
N LYS A 29 -3.24 -9.35 -8.34
CA LYS A 29 -4.41 -9.91 -7.66
C LYS A 29 -5.20 -8.84 -6.92
N VAL A 30 -4.52 -7.94 -6.23
CA VAL A 30 -5.13 -6.89 -5.42
C VAL A 30 -5.85 -5.86 -6.28
N ALA A 31 -5.22 -5.38 -7.34
CA ALA A 31 -5.75 -4.30 -8.18
C ALA A 31 -7.11 -4.61 -8.81
N LEU A 32 -7.35 -5.87 -9.17
CA LEU A 32 -8.63 -6.28 -9.76
C LEU A 32 -9.77 -6.37 -8.73
N GLY A 33 -9.43 -6.52 -7.46
CA GLY A 33 -10.39 -6.63 -6.35
C GLY A 33 -10.67 -5.33 -5.60
N THR A 34 -10.03 -4.20 -5.97
CA THR A 34 -10.20 -2.91 -5.29
C THR A 34 -11.20 -2.00 -5.99
N ASP A 35 -11.73 -1.00 -5.26
CA ASP A 35 -12.75 -0.07 -5.77
C ASP A 35 -12.20 0.91 -6.82
N LEU A 36 -10.92 1.28 -6.67
CA LEU A 36 -10.29 2.30 -7.48
C LEU A 36 -8.81 1.99 -7.68
N VAL A 37 -8.32 2.03 -8.92
CA VAL A 37 -6.89 2.00 -9.23
C VAL A 37 -6.52 3.28 -9.95
N VAL A 38 -5.50 3.97 -9.47
CA VAL A 38 -5.05 5.25 -10.01
C VAL A 38 -3.53 5.30 -10.19
N LEU A 39 -3.09 6.05 -11.17
CA LEU A 39 -1.77 6.66 -11.16
C LEU A 39 -1.90 7.99 -10.41
N ALA A 40 -1.10 8.19 -9.38
CA ALA A 40 -1.20 9.35 -8.51
C ALA A 40 0.15 9.89 -8.10
N GLU A 41 0.18 11.17 -7.72
CA GLU A 41 1.33 11.83 -7.12
C GLU A 41 0.99 12.26 -5.69
N VAL A 42 1.88 11.97 -4.75
CA VAL A 42 1.72 12.39 -3.36
C VAL A 42 1.98 13.90 -3.25
N ARG A 43 0.99 14.64 -2.72
CA ARG A 43 1.12 16.10 -2.48
C ARG A 43 1.69 16.41 -1.11
N SER A 44 1.13 15.74 -0.10
CA SER A 44 1.47 15.95 1.30
C SER A 44 0.95 14.77 2.12
N HIS A 45 1.48 14.64 3.32
CA HIS A 45 0.93 13.74 4.32
C HIS A 45 1.07 14.34 5.73
N ASP A 46 0.22 13.93 6.62
CA ASP A 46 0.35 14.07 8.06
C ASP A 46 0.66 12.69 8.69
N ARG A 47 0.36 12.51 9.97
CA ARG A 47 0.68 11.26 10.68
C ARG A 47 -0.06 10.03 10.13
N GLN A 48 -1.29 10.20 9.65
CA GLN A 48 -2.19 9.09 9.31
C GLN A 48 -2.91 9.26 7.97
N ARG A 49 -2.66 10.33 7.25
CA ARG A 49 -3.34 10.65 6.00
C ARG A 49 -2.36 11.20 5.00
N MET A 50 -2.54 10.85 3.75
CA MET A 50 -1.88 11.53 2.64
C MET A 50 -2.90 12.09 1.66
N GLN A 51 -2.56 13.22 1.08
CA GLN A 51 -3.27 13.82 -0.05
C GLN A 51 -2.55 13.42 -1.32
N VAL A 52 -3.27 12.83 -2.25
CA VAL A 52 -2.71 12.48 -3.55
C VAL A 52 -3.44 13.17 -4.67
N THR A 53 -2.70 13.66 -5.65
CA THR A 53 -3.25 14.13 -6.93
C THR A 53 -3.45 12.93 -7.82
N VAL A 54 -4.69 12.70 -8.24
CA VAL A 54 -5.01 11.68 -9.24
C VAL A 54 -4.54 12.20 -10.61
N LEU A 55 -3.53 11.55 -11.17
CA LEU A 55 -3.02 11.84 -12.50
C LEU A 55 -3.84 11.15 -13.57
N GLU A 56 -4.25 9.90 -13.27
CA GLU A 56 -5.07 9.09 -14.14
C GLU A 56 -5.90 8.08 -13.33
N VAL A 57 -7.15 7.88 -13.70
CA VAL A 57 -8.00 6.78 -13.22
C VAL A 57 -7.84 5.59 -14.18
N LEU A 58 -7.29 4.49 -13.67
CA LEU A 58 -7.04 3.29 -14.46
C LEU A 58 -8.20 2.29 -14.38
N ARG A 59 -8.87 2.24 -13.22
CA ARG A 59 -10.01 1.39 -12.93
C ARG A 59 -10.90 2.03 -11.88
N GLY A 60 -12.20 1.83 -11.96
CA GLY A 60 -13.18 2.46 -11.07
C GLY A 60 -13.60 3.84 -11.54
N VAL A 61 -14.21 4.60 -10.63
CA VAL A 61 -14.71 5.95 -10.94
C VAL A 61 -14.30 6.91 -9.83
N GLU A 62 -13.56 7.95 -10.20
CA GLU A 62 -13.21 9.08 -9.34
C GLU A 62 -13.18 10.36 -10.19
N ARG A 63 -13.88 11.38 -9.76
CA ARG A 63 -13.96 12.67 -10.46
C ARG A 63 -13.13 13.77 -9.80
N ARG A 64 -12.71 13.55 -8.57
CA ARG A 64 -11.89 14.51 -7.82
C ARG A 64 -10.45 14.39 -8.25
N ARG A 65 -9.83 15.54 -8.46
CA ARG A 65 -8.41 15.61 -8.77
C ARG A 65 -7.51 15.30 -7.56
N VAL A 66 -8.01 15.51 -6.36
CA VAL A 66 -7.30 15.25 -5.12
C VAL A 66 -8.16 14.37 -4.21
N VAL A 67 -7.58 13.29 -3.71
CA VAL A 67 -8.23 12.37 -2.78
C VAL A 67 -7.40 12.19 -1.53
N THR A 68 -8.08 11.87 -0.43
CA THR A 68 -7.45 11.52 0.84
C THR A 68 -7.28 10.01 0.93
N VAL A 69 -6.09 9.56 1.25
CA VAL A 69 -5.76 8.16 1.49
C VAL A 69 -5.31 8.00 2.94
N LEU A 70 -5.95 7.08 3.65
CA LEU A 70 -5.59 6.75 5.03
C LEU A 70 -4.36 5.85 5.06
N GLY A 71 -3.38 6.26 5.83
CA GLY A 71 -2.28 5.43 6.25
C GLY A 71 -2.49 4.82 7.63
N GLY A 72 -1.46 4.18 8.15
CA GLY A 72 -1.46 3.49 9.42
C GLY A 72 -0.64 4.16 10.49
N ASP A 73 -1.02 3.81 11.68
CA ASP A 73 -0.19 3.62 12.84
C ASP A 73 -0.08 2.10 13.03
N ASP A 74 0.93 1.60 13.64
CA ASP A 74 1.33 0.19 13.69
C ASP A 74 0.22 -0.83 14.07
N GLY A 75 -1.01 -0.39 14.32
CA GLY A 75 -2.12 -1.24 14.78
C GLY A 75 -3.25 -1.50 13.78
N ASN A 76 -3.34 -0.83 12.63
CA ASN A 76 -4.54 -0.84 11.78
C ASN A 76 -4.38 -1.51 10.40
N CYS A 77 -3.33 -2.28 10.18
CA CYS A 77 -3.02 -2.98 8.91
C CYS A 77 -2.91 -2.05 7.70
N ARG A 78 -2.54 -0.80 7.90
CA ARG A 78 -2.28 0.19 6.84
C ARG A 78 -0.80 0.56 6.81
N PRO A 79 -0.25 0.89 5.64
CA PRO A 79 1.14 1.32 5.56
C PRO A 79 1.33 2.69 6.21
N PRO A 80 2.48 2.95 6.87
CA PRO A 80 2.84 4.29 7.32
C PRO A 80 2.89 5.25 6.13
N VAL A 81 2.26 6.42 6.23
CA VAL A 81 2.28 7.42 5.13
C VAL A 81 3.67 7.99 4.86
N ALA A 82 4.57 7.92 5.83
CA ALA A 82 5.97 8.30 5.66
C ALA A 82 6.69 7.49 4.56
N GLY A 83 6.19 6.30 4.23
CA GLY A 83 6.67 5.50 3.10
C GLY A 83 6.31 6.07 1.72
N PHE A 84 5.51 7.14 1.67
CA PHE A 84 5.05 7.80 0.44
C PHE A 84 5.47 9.28 0.44
N PRO A 85 6.73 9.60 0.13
CA PRO A 85 7.22 10.98 0.18
C PRO A 85 6.47 11.91 -0.78
N PRO A 86 6.26 13.20 -0.41
CA PRO A 86 5.70 14.19 -1.31
C PRO A 86 6.51 14.31 -2.61
N GLY A 87 5.81 14.50 -3.74
CA GLY A 87 6.40 14.56 -5.07
C GLY A 87 6.67 13.20 -5.71
N THR A 88 6.49 12.09 -5.00
CA THR A 88 6.65 10.74 -5.57
C THR A 88 5.37 10.27 -6.27
N ARG A 89 5.53 9.44 -7.30
CA ARG A 89 4.42 8.88 -8.05
C ARG A 89 4.24 7.38 -7.75
N TRP A 90 2.98 6.96 -7.74
CA TRP A 90 2.57 5.62 -7.37
C TRP A 90 1.41 5.15 -8.23
N VAL A 91 1.37 3.86 -8.51
CA VAL A 91 0.13 3.19 -8.91
C VAL A 91 -0.51 2.65 -7.64
N LEU A 92 -1.67 3.17 -7.29
CA LEU A 92 -2.36 2.86 -6.02
C LEU A 92 -3.64 2.08 -6.30
N ALA A 93 -3.80 0.93 -5.64
CA ALA A 93 -5.02 0.14 -5.59
C ALA A 93 -5.76 0.48 -4.29
N LEU A 94 -6.81 1.25 -4.39
CA LEU A 94 -7.46 1.93 -3.29
C LEU A 94 -8.80 1.27 -2.91
N GLN A 95 -8.98 1.04 -1.62
CA GLN A 95 -10.24 0.59 -1.05
C GLN A 95 -11.03 1.79 -0.55
N ARG A 96 -12.29 1.91 -0.93
CA ARG A 96 -13.17 2.97 -0.43
C ARG A 96 -13.48 2.73 1.06
N ARG A 97 -13.29 3.76 1.86
CA ARG A 97 -13.60 3.75 3.30
C ARG A 97 -14.79 4.62 3.62
N ASP A 98 -14.93 5.71 2.85
CA ASP A 98 -16.00 6.69 2.98
C ASP A 98 -16.22 7.34 1.59
N ALA A 99 -17.22 8.19 1.48
CA ALA A 99 -17.54 8.92 0.23
C ALA A 99 -16.34 9.72 -0.34
N ARG A 100 -15.40 10.13 0.51
CA ARG A 100 -14.26 10.99 0.12
C ARG A 100 -12.90 10.44 0.54
N VAL A 101 -12.85 9.26 1.14
CA VAL A 101 -11.66 8.73 1.78
C VAL A 101 -11.40 7.31 1.30
N TYR A 102 -10.16 7.04 0.98
CA TYR A 102 -9.67 5.73 0.59
C TYR A 102 -8.67 5.21 1.60
N GLY A 103 -8.31 3.94 1.49
CA GLY A 103 -7.28 3.32 2.31
C GLY A 103 -6.44 2.36 1.50
N LEU A 104 -5.22 2.15 1.96
CA LEU A 104 -4.31 1.09 1.57
C LEU A 104 -4.29 0.01 2.65
N SER A 105 -3.78 -1.16 2.32
CA SER A 105 -3.57 -2.24 3.27
C SER A 105 -2.18 -2.86 3.09
N VAL A 106 -1.54 -3.24 4.20
CA VAL A 106 -0.28 -4.01 4.17
C VAL A 106 -0.53 -5.51 3.96
N CYS A 107 -1.79 -5.93 3.91
CA CYS A 107 -2.19 -7.33 3.72
C CYS A 107 -2.15 -7.81 2.27
N GLY A 108 -1.50 -7.07 1.40
CA GLY A 108 -1.27 -7.36 -0.01
C GLY A 108 -0.46 -6.23 -0.64
N GLU A 109 -0.11 -6.37 -1.92
CA GLU A 109 0.57 -5.30 -2.64
C GLU A 109 -0.45 -4.32 -3.21
N PHE A 110 -0.77 -3.28 -2.45
CA PHE A 110 -1.75 -2.26 -2.83
C PHE A 110 -1.15 -1.06 -3.55
N TRP A 111 0.17 -1.03 -3.73
CA TRP A 111 0.87 0.07 -4.39
C TRP A 111 2.08 -0.43 -5.17
N LEU A 112 2.41 0.31 -6.22
CA LEU A 112 3.68 0.18 -6.93
C LEU A 112 4.33 1.55 -7.00
N GLU A 113 5.60 1.65 -6.65
CA GLU A 113 6.37 2.88 -6.80
C GLU A 113 6.68 3.14 -8.28
N VAL A 114 6.54 4.38 -8.72
CA VAL A 114 6.93 4.78 -10.07
C VAL A 114 8.30 5.41 -10.04
N ARG A 115 9.28 4.72 -10.63
CA ARG A 115 10.67 5.16 -10.80
C ARG A 115 10.96 5.40 -12.27
N GLY A 116 11.01 6.67 -12.68
CA GLY A 116 11.11 7.03 -14.09
C GLY A 116 9.91 6.51 -14.90
N ASP A 117 10.19 5.61 -15.84
CA ASP A 117 9.22 4.95 -16.71
C ASP A 117 8.84 3.52 -16.24
N ARG A 118 9.21 3.16 -15.02
CA ARG A 118 8.98 1.83 -14.47
C ARG A 118 8.10 1.85 -13.22
N ALA A 119 7.29 0.82 -13.07
CA ALA A 119 6.61 0.49 -11.83
C ALA A 119 7.41 -0.59 -11.08
N VAL A 120 7.58 -0.40 -9.77
CA VAL A 120 8.37 -1.27 -8.89
C VAL A 120 7.55 -1.69 -7.69
N GLY A 121 7.53 -2.98 -7.38
CA GLY A 121 6.81 -3.59 -6.27
C GLY A 121 6.67 -5.09 -6.45
N ARG A 122 5.78 -5.74 -5.74
CA ARG A 122 5.44 -7.17 -5.97
C ARG A 122 4.33 -7.25 -7.00
N ILE A 123 4.68 -7.25 -8.27
CA ILE A 123 3.71 -7.12 -9.37
C ILE A 123 2.94 -8.42 -9.57
N THR A 124 3.65 -9.54 -9.76
CA THR A 124 3.07 -10.86 -10.05
C THR A 124 3.47 -11.94 -9.06
N THR A 125 4.54 -11.75 -8.31
CA THR A 125 5.09 -12.78 -7.40
C THR A 125 4.11 -13.08 -6.27
N PRO A 126 3.62 -14.33 -6.16
CA PRO A 126 2.61 -14.70 -5.18
C PRO A 126 3.14 -14.82 -3.75
N THR A 127 4.46 -14.86 -3.58
CA THR A 127 5.10 -15.13 -2.28
C THR A 127 5.38 -13.83 -1.53
N TYR A 128 4.95 -13.79 -0.27
CA TYR A 128 5.30 -12.69 0.62
C TYR A 128 6.82 -12.67 0.86
N GLY A 129 7.42 -11.53 0.62
CA GLY A 129 8.62 -11.16 1.38
C GLY A 129 9.92 -10.99 0.64
N GLN A 130 10.18 -11.38 -0.61
CA GLN A 130 11.59 -11.41 -1.00
C GLN A 130 11.98 -10.77 -2.34
N THR A 131 11.14 -10.73 -3.32
CA THR A 131 11.58 -10.21 -4.62
C THR A 131 10.71 -9.06 -5.08
N LEU A 132 11.30 -7.87 -5.13
CA LEU A 132 10.70 -6.78 -5.86
C LEU A 132 10.84 -7.06 -7.36
N GLU A 133 9.81 -6.72 -8.08
CA GLU A 133 9.74 -6.80 -9.52
C GLU A 133 9.66 -5.40 -10.10
N SER A 134 10.05 -5.27 -11.34
CA SER A 134 9.97 -4.03 -12.10
C SER A 134 9.42 -4.32 -13.49
N ALA A 135 8.46 -3.52 -13.93
CA ALA A 135 7.88 -3.58 -15.25
C ALA A 135 7.81 -2.17 -15.88
N PRO A 136 7.78 -2.03 -17.21
CA PRO A 136 7.48 -0.75 -17.84
C PRO A 136 6.15 -0.21 -17.30
N LEU A 137 6.12 1.06 -16.91
CA LEU A 137 4.91 1.68 -16.36
C LEU A 137 3.74 1.55 -17.33
N ALA A 138 3.98 1.80 -18.62
CA ALA A 138 2.96 1.71 -19.66
C ALA A 138 2.29 0.32 -19.71
N ASP A 139 3.05 -0.76 -19.51
CA ASP A 139 2.53 -2.12 -19.50
C ASP A 139 1.63 -2.37 -18.29
N VAL A 140 2.03 -1.88 -17.11
CA VAL A 140 1.23 -1.98 -15.88
C VAL A 140 -0.08 -1.20 -16.03
N LEU A 141 -0.02 0.04 -16.53
CA LEU A 141 -1.20 0.86 -16.75
C LEU A 141 -2.15 0.20 -17.77
N GLY A 142 -1.60 -0.31 -18.87
CA GLY A 142 -2.35 -1.04 -19.91
C GLY A 142 -3.00 -2.30 -19.34
N TRP A 143 -2.29 -3.04 -18.50
CA TRP A 143 -2.81 -4.24 -17.85
C TRP A 143 -4.01 -3.90 -16.93
N VAL A 144 -3.91 -2.85 -16.10
CA VAL A 144 -5.02 -2.44 -15.24
C VAL A 144 -6.23 -2.03 -16.06
N ARG A 145 -6.04 -1.20 -17.10
CA ARG A 145 -7.14 -0.73 -17.99
C ARG A 145 -7.82 -1.88 -18.71
N SER A 146 -7.09 -2.92 -19.10
CA SER A 146 -7.64 -4.11 -19.76
C SER A 146 -8.38 -5.06 -18.83
N GLY A 147 -8.43 -4.76 -17.52
CA GLY A 147 -8.99 -5.68 -16.52
C GLY A 147 -8.16 -6.96 -16.34
N GLY A 148 -6.85 -6.88 -16.59
CA GLY A 148 -5.93 -8.02 -16.41
C GLY A 148 -5.80 -8.94 -17.63
N VAL A 149 -6.36 -8.57 -18.78
CA VAL A 149 -6.34 -9.43 -19.98
C VAL A 149 -4.98 -9.44 -20.66
N THR A 150 -4.26 -8.31 -20.66
CA THR A 150 -2.92 -8.23 -21.26
C THR A 150 -1.88 -8.92 -20.38
N ARG A 151 -0.83 -9.48 -21.02
CA ARG A 151 0.23 -10.16 -20.29
C ARG A 151 1.18 -9.14 -19.67
N LEU A 152 1.47 -9.28 -18.38
CA LEU A 152 2.59 -8.61 -17.70
C LEU A 152 3.78 -9.55 -17.61
N ALA A 153 4.97 -9.05 -17.94
CA ALA A 153 6.24 -9.79 -17.83
C ALA A 153 7.25 -8.95 -17.02
N PRO A 154 7.04 -8.81 -15.70
CA PRO A 154 7.98 -8.08 -14.86
C PRO A 154 9.31 -8.83 -14.73
N ARG A 155 10.36 -8.08 -14.40
CA ARG A 155 11.68 -8.63 -14.10
C ARG A 155 12.00 -8.44 -12.62
N ALA A 156 12.68 -9.41 -12.03
CA ALA A 156 13.19 -9.27 -10.67
C ALA A 156 14.14 -8.05 -10.60
N VAL A 157 14.00 -7.25 -9.55
CA VAL A 157 14.95 -6.19 -9.24
C VAL A 157 16.11 -6.84 -8.52
N THR A 158 17.22 -6.99 -9.21
CA THR A 158 18.48 -7.32 -8.54
C THR A 158 18.86 -6.11 -7.70
N SER A 159 18.93 -6.27 -6.37
CA SER A 159 19.60 -5.27 -5.53
C SER A 159 21.05 -5.21 -6.02
N ALA A 160 21.39 -4.20 -6.81
CA ALA A 160 22.78 -3.80 -6.92
C ALA A 160 23.21 -3.47 -5.49
N GLY A 161 24.10 -4.25 -4.93
CA GLY A 161 24.71 -3.96 -3.63
C GLY A 161 25.35 -2.57 -3.67
N PRO A 162 25.58 -2.00 -2.48
CA PRO A 162 26.16 -0.68 -2.32
C PRO A 162 27.55 -0.63 -2.95
#